data_16695460865fd9fe7d0727e59b80d73c
#
_entry.id   16695460865fd9fe7d0727e59b80d73c
#
_cell.length_a   1.000
_cell.length_b   1.000
_cell.length_c   1.000
_cell.angle_alpha   90.00
_cell.angle_beta   90.00
_cell.angle_gamma   90.00
#
_symmetry.space_group_name_H-M   'P 1'
#
loop_
_entity.id
_entity.type
_entity.pdbx_description
1 polymer ?
#
loop_
_entity_poly.entity_id
_entity_poly.type
_entity_poly.pdbx_seq_one_letter_code
_entity_poly.pdbx_strand_id
1 'polypeptide(L)'
;AGQASYAHKMSIADGRLDFNEPAERVLATFRGVTPEPGAWCELAGNRFKIAALQRGSHETELAPGQIQLRGKKVYVGTGAGELQLVRVQPAGKKVMDAPAWARGVGSDLAEGKVVLA
;
A
#
# COMPACT_ATOMS: atom_id res chain seq x y z
N ALA A 1 12.06 -30.14 12.12
CA ALA A 1 11.96 -29.75 11.90
C ALA A 1 12.00 -29.30 11.53
N GLY A 2 11.91 -29.16 11.55
CA GLY A 2 11.77 -28.78 11.27
C GLY A 2 11.64 -28.23 11.00
N GLN A 3 11.47 -28.22 11.14
CA GLN A 3 11.22 -27.70 10.99
C GLN A 3 11.12 -26.92 10.43
N ALA A 4 11.16 -26.86 10.31
CA ALA A 4 10.87 -26.24 9.89
C ALA A 4 10.50 -25.50 9.41
N SER A 5 10.36 -25.58 9.13
CA SER A 5 9.89 -25.06 8.63
C SER A 5 9.08 -24.67 8.56
N TYR A 6 9.07 -24.81 8.77
CA TYR A 6 8.14 -24.72 8.69
C TYR A 6 7.20 -24.24 9.04
N ALA A 7 6.75 -24.93 9.24
CA ALA A 7 5.57 -24.15 9.55
C ALA A 7 5.94 -22.74 9.94
N HIS A 8 6.35 -22.06 9.01
CA HIS A 8 6.81 -20.71 9.16
C HIS A 8 5.62 -19.81 9.45
N LYS A 9 5.61 -19.20 10.62
CA LYS A 9 4.61 -18.17 10.92
C LYS A 9 5.01 -16.89 10.24
N MET A 10 4.09 -16.31 9.49
CA MET A 10 4.33 -15.01 8.90
C MET A 10 4.35 -13.96 10.00
N SER A 11 5.36 -13.12 10.00
CA SER A 11 5.48 -12.02 10.95
C SER A 11 4.90 -10.74 10.35
N ILE A 12 4.78 -9.70 11.18
CA ILE A 12 4.33 -8.39 10.71
C ILE A 12 5.25 -7.88 9.60
N ALA A 13 6.56 -8.15 9.68
CA ALA A 13 7.51 -7.72 8.65
C ALA A 13 7.20 -8.32 7.27
N ASP A 14 6.63 -9.53 7.23
CA ASP A 14 6.27 -10.18 5.98
C ASP A 14 5.16 -9.43 5.24
N GLY A 15 4.38 -8.64 5.95
CA GLY A 15 3.29 -7.85 5.36
C GLY A 15 3.73 -6.50 4.82
N ARG A 16 4.98 -6.13 4.99
CA ARG A 16 5.45 -4.83 4.50
C ARG A 16 5.52 -4.84 2.97
N LEU A 17 4.82 -3.89 2.36
CA LEU A 17 4.83 -3.74 0.91
C LEU A 17 6.00 -2.87 0.50
N ASP A 18 6.71 -3.29 -0.56
CA ASP A 18 7.82 -2.54 -1.12
C ASP A 18 7.40 -1.99 -2.48
N PHE A 19 7.09 -0.70 -2.52
CA PHE A 19 6.62 -0.07 -3.75
C PHE A 19 7.71 0.14 -4.79
N ASN A 20 8.97 -0.16 -4.49
CA ASN A 20 10.03 -0.19 -5.48
C ASN A 20 9.94 -1.43 -6.37
N GLU A 21 9.22 -2.46 -5.92
CA GLU A 21 8.95 -3.65 -6.71
C GLU A 21 7.89 -3.35 -7.78
N PRO A 22 7.83 -4.17 -8.85
CA PRO A 22 6.76 -4.02 -9.84
C PRO A 22 5.38 -4.20 -9.21
N ALA A 23 4.36 -3.54 -9.81
CA ALA A 23 3.00 -3.59 -9.30
C ALA A 23 2.50 -5.01 -9.08
N GLU A 24 2.80 -5.93 -10.00
CA GLU A 24 2.38 -7.33 -9.87
C GLU A 24 2.98 -8.00 -8.64
N ARG A 25 4.23 -7.67 -8.32
CA ARG A 25 4.91 -8.24 -7.15
C ARG A 25 4.31 -7.68 -5.85
N VAL A 26 4.05 -6.38 -5.82
CA VAL A 26 3.43 -5.74 -4.66
C VAL A 26 2.04 -6.34 -4.42
N LEU A 27 1.25 -6.50 -5.48
CA LEU A 27 -0.09 -7.07 -5.38
C LEU A 27 -0.04 -8.52 -4.91
N ALA A 28 0.92 -9.31 -5.40
CA ALA A 28 1.09 -10.70 -4.97
C ALA A 28 1.42 -10.78 -3.48
N THR A 29 2.31 -9.90 -2.99
CA THR A 29 2.63 -9.83 -1.56
C THR A 29 1.39 -9.48 -0.75
N PHE A 30 0.62 -8.49 -1.20
CA PHE A 30 -0.62 -8.10 -0.54
C PHE A 30 -1.57 -9.29 -0.41
N ARG A 31 -1.76 -10.05 -1.49
CA ARG A 31 -2.65 -11.21 -1.49
C ARG A 31 -2.16 -12.32 -0.55
N GLY A 32 -0.84 -12.50 -0.46
CA GLY A 32 -0.25 -13.53 0.37
C GLY A 32 -0.36 -13.24 1.86
N VAL A 33 -0.50 -11.98 2.27
CA VAL A 33 -0.52 -11.59 3.69
C VAL A 33 -1.88 -11.08 4.15
N THR A 34 -2.88 -11.07 3.30
CA THR A 34 -4.22 -10.60 3.64
C THR A 34 -5.15 -11.80 3.85
N PRO A 35 -5.94 -11.86 4.94
CA PRO A 35 -6.08 -10.82 5.96
C PRO A 35 -5.02 -10.82 7.06
N GLU A 36 -4.26 -11.89 7.21
CA GLU A 36 -3.28 -12.03 8.28
C GLU A 36 -1.89 -12.31 7.72
N PRO A 37 -0.85 -11.63 8.20
CA PRO A 37 -0.82 -10.58 9.22
C PRO A 37 -1.31 -9.22 8.74
N GLY A 38 -1.61 -9.07 7.46
CA GLY A 38 -2.07 -7.84 6.86
C GLY A 38 -0.94 -7.04 6.22
N ALA A 39 -1.27 -6.36 5.12
CA ALA A 39 -0.30 -5.55 4.39
C ALA A 39 -0.16 -4.17 5.01
N TRP A 40 1.06 -3.64 5.02
CA TRP A 40 1.33 -2.33 5.56
C TRP A 40 2.54 -1.69 4.90
N CYS A 41 2.68 -0.42 5.09
CA CYS A 41 3.85 0.35 4.68
C CYS A 41 4.03 1.48 5.69
N GLU A 42 4.91 2.44 5.40
CA GLU A 42 5.10 3.58 6.29
C GLU A 42 4.73 4.88 5.59
N LEU A 43 4.16 5.78 6.36
CA LEU A 43 3.83 7.13 5.91
C LEU A 43 4.30 8.09 6.98
N ALA A 44 5.28 8.94 6.64
CA ALA A 44 5.86 9.92 7.56
C ALA A 44 6.37 9.25 8.85
N GLY A 45 6.94 8.05 8.73
CA GLY A 45 7.48 7.31 9.87
C GLY A 45 6.46 6.53 10.67
N ASN A 46 5.19 6.58 10.30
CA ASN A 46 4.12 5.85 10.99
C ASN A 46 3.63 4.69 10.14
N ARG A 47 3.17 3.63 10.81
CA ARG A 47 2.62 2.48 10.10
C ARG A 47 1.32 2.85 9.40
N PHE A 48 1.22 2.49 8.14
CA PHE A 48 0.06 2.75 7.30
C PHE A 48 -0.40 1.43 6.70
N LYS A 49 -1.53 0.92 7.15
CA LYS A 49 -2.02 -0.37 6.69
C LYS A 49 -2.82 -0.23 5.40
N ILE A 50 -2.70 -1.24 4.55
CA ILE A 50 -3.44 -1.33 3.30
C ILE A 50 -4.45 -2.47 3.47
N ALA A 51 -5.72 -2.13 3.52
CA ALA A 51 -6.78 -3.11 3.75
C ALA A 51 -7.35 -3.67 2.45
N ALA A 52 -7.32 -2.90 1.38
CA ALA A 52 -7.77 -3.36 0.06
C ALA A 52 -6.96 -2.67 -1.02
N LEU A 53 -6.49 -3.45 -1.99
CA LEU A 53 -5.59 -3.00 -3.04
C LEU A 53 -6.01 -3.66 -4.34
N GLN A 54 -5.98 -2.93 -5.44
CA GLN A 54 -6.32 -3.44 -6.76
C GLN A 54 -5.27 -3.05 -7.79
N ARG A 55 -5.27 -3.76 -8.90
CA ARG A 55 -4.40 -3.44 -10.02
C ARG A 55 -4.81 -2.11 -10.63
N GLY A 56 -3.83 -1.26 -10.91
CA GLY A 56 -4.05 -0.01 -11.63
C GLY A 56 -3.54 -0.10 -13.06
N SER A 57 -3.04 1.01 -13.60
CA SER A 57 -2.51 1.06 -14.94
C SER A 57 -1.12 0.42 -15.03
N HIS A 58 -0.79 -0.17 -16.19
CA HIS A 58 0.55 -0.70 -16.44
C HIS A 58 1.58 0.42 -16.57
N GLU A 59 1.15 1.61 -16.91
CA GLU A 59 2.02 2.77 -17.05
C GLU A 59 1.64 3.82 -16.02
N THR A 60 2.63 4.50 -15.48
CA THR A 60 2.40 5.56 -14.51
C THR A 60 3.53 6.57 -14.54
N GLU A 61 3.21 7.82 -14.26
CA GLU A 61 4.20 8.86 -14.04
C GLU A 61 4.55 8.99 -12.56
N LEU A 62 3.88 8.20 -11.70
CA LEU A 62 4.13 8.25 -10.27
C LEU A 62 5.43 7.54 -9.92
N ALA A 63 6.21 8.15 -9.05
CA ALA A 63 7.37 7.50 -8.47
C ALA A 63 6.92 6.40 -7.52
N PRO A 64 7.77 5.40 -7.22
CA PRO A 64 7.40 4.35 -6.26
C PRO A 64 6.95 4.94 -4.94
N GLY A 65 5.76 4.55 -4.49
CA GLY A 65 5.17 5.05 -3.25
C GLY A 65 4.43 6.38 -3.36
N GLN A 66 4.58 7.08 -4.46
CA GLN A 66 3.90 8.36 -4.65
C GLN A 66 2.40 8.15 -4.85
N ILE A 67 1.60 8.98 -4.17
CA ILE A 67 0.15 8.86 -4.17
C ILE A 67 -0.47 9.95 -5.04
N GLN A 68 -1.52 9.58 -5.76
CA GLN A 68 -2.29 10.54 -6.54
C GLN A 68 -3.78 10.23 -6.42
N LEU A 69 -4.58 11.25 -6.17
CA LEU A 69 -6.03 11.15 -6.18
C LEU A 69 -6.53 11.56 -7.57
N ARG A 70 -7.23 10.65 -8.25
CA ARG A 70 -7.83 10.91 -9.57
C ARG A 70 -9.33 10.69 -9.46
N GLY A 71 -10.09 11.78 -9.42
CA GLY A 71 -11.52 11.68 -9.23
C GLY A 71 -11.85 11.04 -7.88
N LYS A 72 -12.44 9.85 -7.92
CA LYS A 72 -12.83 9.12 -6.72
C LYS A 72 -11.91 7.94 -6.41
N LYS A 73 -10.75 7.87 -7.07
CA LYS A 73 -9.82 6.75 -6.92
C LYS A 73 -8.45 7.25 -6.51
N VAL A 74 -7.77 6.44 -5.71
CA VAL A 74 -6.42 6.76 -5.21
C VAL A 74 -5.44 5.76 -5.80
N TYR A 75 -4.35 6.25 -6.38
CA TYR A 75 -3.34 5.41 -7.00
C TYR A 75 -2.00 5.59 -6.30
N VAL A 76 -1.19 4.54 -6.31
CA VAL A 76 0.17 4.58 -5.79
C VAL A 76 1.11 4.03 -6.86
N GLY A 77 2.21 4.74 -7.09
CA GLY A 77 3.23 4.30 -8.04
C GLY A 77 4.04 3.13 -7.50
N THR A 78 4.60 2.35 -8.42
CA THR A 78 5.47 1.23 -8.10
C THR A 78 6.71 1.28 -8.99
N GLY A 79 7.56 0.27 -8.87
CA GLY A 79 8.72 0.14 -9.75
C GLY A 79 8.34 -0.09 -11.21
N ALA A 80 7.15 -0.61 -11.47
CA ALA A 80 6.61 -0.79 -12.82
C ALA A 80 5.09 -0.79 -12.73
N GLY A 81 4.45 0.27 -13.25
CA GLY A 81 3.01 0.44 -13.19
C GLY A 81 2.54 1.04 -11.89
N GLU A 82 1.23 1.05 -11.69
CA GLU A 82 0.63 1.60 -10.49
C GLU A 82 -0.45 0.67 -9.95
N LEU A 83 -0.82 0.87 -8.69
CA LEU A 83 -1.88 0.12 -8.03
C LEU A 83 -2.93 1.10 -7.51
N GLN A 84 -4.16 0.61 -7.35
CA GLN A 84 -5.23 1.41 -6.77
C GLN A 84 -5.39 1.06 -5.30
N LEU A 85 -5.27 2.05 -4.43
CA LEU A 85 -5.59 1.90 -3.02
C LEU A 85 -7.09 2.00 -2.86
N VAL A 86 -7.72 0.98 -2.30
CA VAL A 86 -9.17 0.94 -2.13
C VAL A 86 -9.55 1.26 -0.69
N ARG A 87 -8.92 0.60 0.27
CA ARG A 87 -9.13 0.85 1.70
C ARG A 87 -7.80 0.90 2.41
N VAL A 88 -7.70 1.81 3.36
CA VAL A 88 -6.48 2.05 4.10
C VAL A 88 -6.80 2.24 5.58
N GLN A 89 -5.77 2.05 6.42
CA GLN A 89 -5.89 2.29 7.85
C GLN A 89 -4.68 3.07 8.33
N PRO A 90 -4.79 4.39 8.40
CA PRO A 90 -3.70 5.22 8.94
C PRO A 90 -3.45 4.88 10.41
N ALA A 91 -2.25 5.16 10.90
CA ALA A 91 -1.87 4.87 12.27
C ALA A 91 -2.85 5.53 13.25
N GLY A 92 -3.33 4.75 14.21
CA GLY A 92 -4.25 5.23 15.23
C GLY A 92 -5.69 5.46 14.76
N LYS A 93 -6.01 5.04 13.54
CA LYS A 93 -7.35 5.26 12.98
C LYS A 93 -7.97 3.93 12.54
N LYS A 94 -9.26 3.98 12.24
CA LYS A 94 -9.98 2.81 11.73
C LYS A 94 -9.80 2.71 10.22
N VAL A 95 -10.09 1.53 9.68
CA VAL A 95 -10.10 1.32 8.23
C VAL A 95 -11.09 2.28 7.59
N MET A 96 -10.67 2.92 6.51
CA MET A 96 -11.52 3.86 5.78
C MET A 96 -11.28 3.72 4.29
N ASP A 97 -12.18 4.27 3.48
CA ASP A 97 -12.00 4.30 2.04
C ASP A 97 -10.81 5.20 1.69
N ALA A 98 -9.97 4.74 0.78
CA ALA A 98 -8.78 5.51 0.39
C ALA A 98 -9.12 6.91 -0.12
N PRO A 99 -10.16 7.12 -0.94
CA PRO A 99 -10.51 8.48 -1.36
C PRO A 99 -10.89 9.41 -0.20
N ALA A 100 -11.54 8.88 0.84
CA ALA A 100 -11.87 9.67 2.02
C ALA A 100 -10.60 10.11 2.76
N TRP A 101 -9.65 9.19 2.90
CA TRP A 101 -8.35 9.50 3.50
C TRP A 101 -7.60 10.55 2.66
N ALA A 102 -7.58 10.36 1.34
CA ALA A 102 -6.85 11.26 0.44
C ALA A 102 -7.40 12.69 0.50
N ARG A 103 -8.73 12.82 0.57
CA ARG A 103 -9.34 14.13 0.70
C ARG A 103 -8.98 14.80 2.01
N GLY A 104 -8.82 14.01 3.07
CA GLY A 104 -8.41 14.51 4.37
C GLY A 104 -6.95 14.97 4.42
N VAL A 105 -6.09 14.41 3.58
CA VAL A 105 -4.69 14.84 3.49
C VAL A 105 -4.57 16.21 2.84
N GLY A 106 -5.41 16.49 1.84
CA GLY A 106 -5.49 17.82 1.24
C GLY A 106 -4.36 18.13 0.25
N SER A 107 -3.83 19.36 0.34
CA SER A 107 -2.90 19.88 -0.65
C SER A 107 -1.58 19.11 -0.74
N ASP A 108 -1.11 18.50 0.34
CA ASP A 108 0.15 17.75 0.32
C ASP A 108 0.06 16.60 -0.68
N LEU A 109 -1.09 15.96 -0.77
CA LEU A 109 -1.31 14.89 -1.73
C LEU A 109 -1.28 15.44 -3.16
N ALA A 110 -1.96 16.56 -3.40
CA ALA A 110 -2.00 17.18 -4.72
C ALA A 110 -0.63 17.67 -5.17
N GLU A 111 0.24 18.04 -4.23
CA GLU A 111 1.60 18.49 -4.53
C GLU A 111 2.60 17.34 -4.67
N GLY A 112 2.16 16.10 -4.54
CA GLY A 112 3.04 14.95 -4.65
C GLY A 112 3.96 14.74 -3.46
N LYS A 113 3.65 15.34 -2.31
CA LYS A 113 4.48 15.23 -1.11
C LYS A 113 4.19 13.99 -0.28
N VAL A 114 3.10 13.28 -0.57
CA VAL A 114 2.73 12.08 0.16
C VAL A 114 3.32 10.87 -0.54
N VAL A 115 4.27 10.21 0.10
CA VAL A 115 4.96 9.06 -0.45
C VAL A 115 4.96 7.95 0.60
N LEU A 116 4.49 6.77 0.20
CA LEU A 116 4.51 5.59 1.05
C LEU A 116 5.88 4.93 0.96
N ALA A 117 6.40 4.47 2.07
CA ALA A 117 7.72 3.84 2.13
C ALA A 117 7.65 2.37 2.51
#